data_b46bd2674946c3d5608042e957c46fab
#
_entry.id   b46bd2674946c3d5608042e957c46fab
#
_cell.length_a   1.000
_cell.length_b   1.000
_cell.length_c   1.000
_cell.angle_alpha   90.00
_cell.angle_beta   90.00
_cell.angle_gamma   90.00
#
_symmetry.space_group_name_H-M   'P 1'
#
loop_
_entity.id
_entity.type
_entity.pdbx_description
1 polymer ?
#
loop_
_entity_poly.entity_id
_entity_poly.type
_entity_poly.pdbx_seq_one_letter_code
_entity_poly.pdbx_strand_id
1 'polypeptide(L)'
;FDAPAEAIGNVLDVDTKVFNKFSYGVEVLTTRVDGTDYGCIINTAGQVASCDPKKITISVIKKNNTCDMVAKAGKFNISILTEDTPYSVFQPFGFQSGRDVDKFAGCEHDDRMANGIRYIPKYTNAVLSCEIIDVVDVETQVLYVANVVEAKVLSDAPSCTYAYYHAHIKPKKNPAPAPVEGYLCKVCGYFHEGSELPDD
;
A
#
# COMPACT_ATOMS: atom_id res chain seq x y z
N PHE A 1 22.73 -16.51 13.21
CA PHE A 1 23.65 -15.92 12.25
C PHE A 1 23.86 -14.47 12.66
N ASP A 2 24.94 -14.19 13.38
CA ASP A 2 25.39 -12.82 13.62
C ASP A 2 26.14 -12.35 12.39
N ALA A 3 25.44 -11.63 11.50
CA ALA A 3 26.11 -10.93 10.41
C ALA A 3 26.87 -9.73 11.00
N PRO A 4 28.18 -9.59 10.74
CA PRO A 4 28.93 -8.46 11.26
C PRO A 4 28.37 -7.15 10.70
N ALA A 5 28.21 -6.15 11.57
CA ALA A 5 27.69 -4.81 11.26
C ALA A 5 28.54 -4.02 10.22
N GLU A 6 29.66 -4.55 9.77
CA GLU A 6 30.59 -3.91 8.85
C GLU A 6 30.36 -4.22 7.37
N ALA A 7 29.31 -4.98 7.01
CA ALA A 7 29.04 -5.40 5.64
C ALA A 7 28.13 -4.44 4.85
N ILE A 8 27.94 -3.19 5.29
CA ILE A 8 27.33 -2.17 4.42
C ILE A 8 28.42 -1.67 3.48
N GLY A 9 28.63 -2.43 2.39
CA GLY A 9 29.49 -1.99 1.30
C GLY A 9 29.00 -0.63 0.76
N ASN A 10 29.92 0.18 0.23
CA ASN A 10 29.58 1.42 -0.43
C ASN A 10 28.46 1.15 -1.45
N VAL A 11 27.33 1.84 -1.30
CA VAL A 11 26.29 1.88 -2.32
C VAL A 11 26.88 2.58 -3.51
N LEU A 12 27.27 1.82 -4.55
CA LEU A 12 27.96 2.38 -5.72
C LEU A 12 26.99 3.14 -6.61
N ASP A 13 26.18 2.41 -7.35
CA ASP A 13 25.16 2.97 -8.24
C ASP A 13 23.98 2.01 -8.29
N VAL A 14 22.79 2.50 -7.97
CA VAL A 14 21.57 1.70 -7.96
C VAL A 14 20.56 2.34 -8.89
N ASP A 15 20.37 1.76 -10.10
CA ASP A 15 19.22 2.11 -10.91
C ASP A 15 17.93 1.61 -10.23
N THR A 16 17.24 2.52 -9.57
CA THR A 16 16.01 2.23 -8.83
C THR A 16 14.89 1.65 -9.71
N LYS A 17 14.98 1.76 -11.03
CA LYS A 17 14.02 1.15 -11.96
C LYS A 17 14.07 -0.39 -11.92
N VAL A 18 15.13 -0.99 -11.39
CA VAL A 18 15.22 -2.44 -11.20
C VAL A 18 14.07 -2.95 -10.31
N PHE A 19 13.65 -2.18 -9.32
CA PHE A 19 12.57 -2.56 -8.42
C PHE A 19 11.20 -2.64 -9.13
N ASN A 20 11.03 -1.98 -10.28
CA ASN A 20 9.83 -2.09 -11.10
C ASN A 20 9.77 -3.42 -11.91
N LYS A 21 10.84 -4.23 -11.85
CA LYS A 21 10.88 -5.55 -12.52
C LYS A 21 10.40 -6.68 -11.61
N PHE A 22 10.28 -6.43 -10.30
CA PHE A 22 9.66 -7.39 -9.40
C PHE A 22 8.16 -7.49 -9.65
N SER A 23 7.62 -8.70 -9.55
CA SER A 23 6.16 -8.92 -9.57
C SER A 23 5.62 -8.73 -8.16
N TYR A 24 5.00 -7.58 -7.92
CA TYR A 24 4.30 -7.29 -6.67
C TYR A 24 2.80 -7.53 -6.86
N GLY A 25 2.15 -8.13 -5.87
CA GLY A 25 0.70 -8.09 -5.75
C GLY A 25 0.20 -6.70 -5.33
N VAL A 26 -1.11 -6.58 -5.13
CA VAL A 26 -1.73 -5.44 -4.46
C VAL A 26 -2.79 -5.96 -3.51
N GLU A 27 -2.64 -5.64 -2.25
CA GLU A 27 -3.44 -6.20 -1.17
C GLU A 27 -3.98 -5.09 -0.26
N VAL A 28 -5.12 -5.38 0.38
CA VAL A 28 -5.59 -4.61 1.54
C VAL A 28 -5.14 -5.33 2.80
N LEU A 29 -4.27 -4.69 3.55
CA LEU A 29 -3.89 -5.06 4.91
C LEU A 29 -4.92 -4.51 5.88
N THR A 30 -5.46 -5.35 6.76
CA THR A 30 -6.40 -4.93 7.81
C THR A 30 -5.99 -5.44 9.17
N THR A 31 -6.32 -4.68 10.22
CA THR A 31 -6.12 -5.08 11.62
C THR A 31 -7.20 -4.44 12.50
N ARG A 32 -7.29 -4.88 13.76
CA ARG A 32 -8.27 -4.37 14.73
C ARG A 32 -7.63 -4.14 16.08
N VAL A 33 -7.82 -2.94 16.63
CA VAL A 33 -7.33 -2.54 17.96
C VAL A 33 -8.46 -1.83 18.70
N ASP A 34 -8.71 -2.21 19.93
CA ASP A 34 -9.70 -1.60 20.84
C ASP A 34 -11.08 -1.41 20.19
N GLY A 35 -11.53 -2.41 19.43
CA GLY A 35 -12.83 -2.37 18.74
C GLY A 35 -12.86 -1.61 17.42
N THR A 36 -11.79 -0.92 17.03
CA THR A 36 -11.69 -0.13 15.80
C THR A 36 -10.91 -0.89 14.72
N ASP A 37 -11.42 -0.88 13.50
CA ASP A 37 -10.78 -1.51 12.34
C ASP A 37 -9.87 -0.49 11.62
N TYR A 38 -8.69 -0.95 11.22
CA TYR A 38 -7.68 -0.17 10.49
C TYR A 38 -7.27 -0.91 9.23
N GLY A 39 -6.87 -0.19 8.21
CA GLY A 39 -6.38 -0.82 6.99
C GLY A 39 -5.62 0.13 6.07
N CYS A 40 -4.82 -0.46 5.18
CA CYS A 40 -4.11 0.26 4.11
C CYS A 40 -3.82 -0.67 2.93
N ILE A 41 -3.53 -0.08 1.77
CA ILE A 41 -2.97 -0.80 0.64
C ILE A 41 -1.50 -1.11 0.92
N ILE A 42 -1.10 -2.33 0.62
CA ILE A 42 0.29 -2.77 0.53
C ILE A 42 0.53 -3.49 -0.80
N ASN A 43 1.80 -3.69 -1.14
CA ASN A 43 2.25 -4.48 -2.29
C ASN A 43 3.46 -5.35 -1.91
N THR A 44 3.61 -5.64 -0.64
CA THR A 44 4.82 -6.25 -0.06
C THR A 44 4.54 -7.57 0.63
N ALA A 45 3.33 -8.13 0.45
CA ALA A 45 3.02 -9.44 0.98
C ALA A 45 3.70 -10.55 0.15
N GLY A 46 4.30 -11.52 0.83
CA GLY A 46 4.94 -12.64 0.16
C GLY A 46 5.09 -13.86 1.07
N GLN A 47 4.95 -15.05 0.49
CA GLN A 47 5.22 -16.29 1.19
C GLN A 47 6.73 -16.48 1.35
N VAL A 48 7.20 -16.79 2.57
CA VAL A 48 8.62 -17.01 2.86
C VAL A 48 8.94 -18.41 3.34
N ALA A 49 7.95 -19.15 3.82
CA ALA A 49 8.13 -20.55 4.19
C ALA A 49 6.86 -21.37 3.93
N SER A 50 7.07 -22.61 3.45
CA SER A 50 6.01 -23.57 3.14
C SER A 50 5.81 -24.64 4.22
N CYS A 51 6.54 -24.54 5.35
CA CYS A 51 6.31 -25.40 6.53
C CYS A 51 4.93 -25.12 7.17
N ASP A 52 4.48 -25.94 8.08
CA ASP A 52 3.25 -25.73 8.81
C ASP A 52 3.55 -25.16 10.22
N PRO A 53 2.91 -24.04 10.59
CA PRO A 53 2.07 -23.18 9.76
C PRO A 53 2.86 -22.47 8.66
N LYS A 54 2.21 -22.20 7.53
CA LYS A 54 2.80 -21.40 6.43
C LYS A 54 3.20 -20.04 6.94
N LYS A 55 4.26 -19.44 6.39
CA LYS A 55 4.74 -18.14 6.82
C LYS A 55 4.76 -17.15 5.67
N ILE A 56 4.36 -15.93 5.99
CA ILE A 56 4.43 -14.78 5.07
C ILE A 56 5.19 -13.63 5.72
N THR A 57 5.64 -12.72 4.89
CA THR A 57 6.10 -11.40 5.31
C THR A 57 5.24 -10.31 4.72
N ILE A 58 5.15 -9.19 5.43
CA ILE A 58 4.67 -7.91 4.93
C ILE A 58 5.65 -6.82 5.36
N SER A 59 5.80 -5.78 4.54
CA SER A 59 6.57 -4.59 4.90
C SER A 59 5.66 -3.38 4.88
N VAL A 60 5.60 -2.61 5.97
CA VAL A 60 4.68 -1.48 6.14
C VAL A 60 5.45 -0.22 6.49
N ILE A 61 5.16 0.88 5.80
CA ILE A 61 5.80 2.18 6.04
C ILE A 61 5.45 2.67 7.45
N LYS A 62 6.44 3.05 8.24
CA LYS A 62 6.28 3.52 9.64
C LYS A 62 5.38 4.74 9.78
N LYS A 63 5.34 5.63 8.77
CA LYS A 63 4.45 6.80 8.75
C LYS A 63 2.97 6.44 8.62
N ASN A 64 2.66 5.21 8.20
CA ASN A 64 1.30 4.74 8.04
C ASN A 64 0.72 4.37 9.40
N ASN A 65 -0.44 4.94 9.76
CA ASN A 65 -1.14 4.61 11.01
C ASN A 65 -1.39 3.10 11.18
N THR A 66 -1.65 2.40 10.09
CA THR A 66 -1.88 0.94 10.11
C THR A 66 -0.65 0.18 10.58
N CYS A 67 0.58 0.70 10.36
CA CYS A 67 1.81 0.09 10.88
C CYS A 67 1.78 -0.02 12.42
N ASP A 68 1.47 1.10 13.09
CA ASP A 68 1.38 1.15 14.56
C ASP A 68 0.27 0.23 15.07
N MET A 69 -0.85 0.15 14.35
CA MET A 69 -2.00 -0.66 14.76
C MET A 69 -1.73 -2.16 14.56
N VAL A 70 -1.02 -2.55 13.51
CA VAL A 70 -0.57 -3.95 13.29
C VAL A 70 0.39 -4.37 14.40
N ALA A 71 1.35 -3.52 14.75
CA ALA A 71 2.27 -3.79 15.86
C ALA A 71 1.54 -4.00 17.19
N LYS A 72 0.54 -3.14 17.48
CA LYS A 72 -0.28 -3.24 18.69
C LYS A 72 -1.14 -4.51 18.72
N ALA A 73 -1.76 -4.86 17.60
CA ALA A 73 -2.68 -5.99 17.52
C ALA A 73 -1.97 -7.34 17.54
N GLY A 74 -0.73 -7.42 17.07
CA GLY A 74 0.03 -8.66 16.88
C GLY A 74 -0.56 -9.60 15.82
N LYS A 75 -1.58 -9.17 15.10
CA LYS A 75 -2.29 -9.95 14.08
C LYS A 75 -2.91 -9.05 13.01
N PHE A 76 -3.11 -9.61 11.83
CA PHE A 76 -3.68 -8.90 10.69
C PHE A 76 -4.34 -9.85 9.70
N ASN A 77 -5.14 -9.28 8.78
CA ASN A 77 -5.62 -10.00 7.60
C ASN A 77 -5.05 -9.35 6.32
N ILE A 78 -4.95 -10.17 5.27
CA ILE A 78 -4.60 -9.74 3.91
C ILE A 78 -5.74 -10.11 3.00
N SER A 79 -6.27 -9.14 2.25
CA SER A 79 -7.21 -9.35 1.15
C SER A 79 -6.47 -9.13 -0.17
N ILE A 80 -6.30 -10.19 -0.98
CA ILE A 80 -5.61 -10.12 -2.28
C ILE A 80 -6.60 -9.58 -3.30
N LEU A 81 -6.35 -8.38 -3.82
CA LEU A 81 -7.24 -7.71 -4.75
C LEU A 81 -7.18 -8.34 -6.16
N THR A 82 -8.28 -8.21 -6.90
CA THR A 82 -8.42 -8.69 -8.26
C THR A 82 -8.24 -7.57 -9.30
N GLU A 83 -8.03 -7.92 -10.57
CA GLU A 83 -7.84 -6.96 -11.66
C GLU A 83 -9.06 -6.09 -11.93
N ASP A 84 -10.27 -6.54 -11.57
CA ASP A 84 -11.53 -5.80 -11.70
C ASP A 84 -11.80 -4.82 -10.55
N THR A 85 -10.87 -4.69 -9.60
CA THR A 85 -10.97 -3.75 -8.48
C THR A 85 -11.05 -2.30 -8.98
N PRO A 86 -12.13 -1.55 -8.73
CA PRO A 86 -12.23 -0.17 -9.16
C PRO A 86 -11.33 0.75 -8.32
N TYR A 87 -10.91 1.87 -8.90
CA TYR A 87 -10.05 2.84 -8.22
C TYR A 87 -10.63 3.35 -6.90
N SER A 88 -11.95 3.37 -6.75
CA SER A 88 -12.64 3.78 -5.52
C SER A 88 -12.29 2.94 -4.29
N VAL A 89 -11.87 1.68 -4.46
CA VAL A 89 -11.37 0.84 -3.36
C VAL A 89 -9.98 1.30 -2.92
N PHE A 90 -9.14 1.75 -3.85
CA PHE A 90 -7.79 2.23 -3.53
C PHE A 90 -7.79 3.58 -2.81
N GLN A 91 -8.79 4.42 -3.02
CA GLN A 91 -8.85 5.76 -2.45
C GLN A 91 -8.81 5.78 -0.91
N PRO A 92 -9.70 5.10 -0.18
CA PRO A 92 -9.69 5.13 1.28
C PRO A 92 -8.47 4.39 1.87
N PHE A 93 -8.09 3.25 1.30
CA PHE A 93 -7.00 2.44 1.86
C PHE A 93 -5.60 2.90 1.45
N GLY A 94 -5.44 3.54 0.28
CA GLY A 94 -4.14 3.95 -0.25
C GLY A 94 -3.79 5.42 -0.07
N PHE A 95 -4.79 6.32 0.02
CA PHE A 95 -4.54 7.76 -0.05
C PHE A 95 -5.10 8.56 1.13
N GLN A 96 -5.81 7.92 2.06
CA GLN A 96 -6.32 8.56 3.27
C GLN A 96 -5.65 7.99 4.51
N SER A 97 -5.53 8.81 5.55
CA SER A 97 -5.02 8.36 6.84
C SER A 97 -6.16 7.81 7.71
N GLY A 98 -5.95 6.66 8.33
CA GLY A 98 -6.88 6.12 9.33
C GLY A 98 -6.86 6.90 10.67
N ARG A 99 -6.05 7.98 10.77
CA ARG A 99 -6.14 8.96 11.87
C ARG A 99 -7.24 9.97 11.65
N ASP A 100 -7.57 10.23 10.38
CA ASP A 100 -8.47 11.33 9.99
C ASP A 100 -9.84 10.80 9.57
N VAL A 101 -9.92 9.58 9.05
CA VAL A 101 -11.15 8.99 8.52
C VAL A 101 -11.33 7.54 8.93
N ASP A 102 -12.57 7.13 9.15
CA ASP A 102 -12.93 5.71 9.21
C ASP A 102 -13.00 5.16 7.78
N LYS A 103 -12.03 4.33 7.43
CA LYS A 103 -11.91 3.75 6.07
C LYS A 103 -12.97 2.69 5.78
N PHE A 104 -13.69 2.22 6.80
CA PHE A 104 -14.73 1.20 6.70
C PHE A 104 -16.14 1.78 6.80
N ALA A 105 -16.31 3.09 6.97
CA ALA A 105 -17.62 3.75 7.13
C ALA A 105 -18.59 3.51 5.95
N GLY A 106 -18.08 3.21 4.75
CA GLY A 106 -18.90 2.89 3.57
C GLY A 106 -19.01 1.40 3.26
N CYS A 107 -18.50 0.51 4.12
CA CYS A 107 -18.58 -0.93 3.89
C CYS A 107 -19.98 -1.44 4.25
N GLU A 108 -20.70 -2.00 3.26
CA GLU A 108 -22.07 -2.52 3.42
C GLU A 108 -22.15 -3.74 4.36
N HIS A 109 -21.05 -4.49 4.50
CA HIS A 109 -20.99 -5.74 5.26
C HIS A 109 -19.85 -5.72 6.27
N ASP A 110 -20.05 -6.41 7.40
CA ASP A 110 -19.06 -6.60 8.47
C ASP A 110 -18.42 -8.00 8.37
N ASP A 111 -17.81 -8.28 7.21
CA ASP A 111 -17.16 -9.55 6.94
C ASP A 111 -15.85 -9.67 7.73
N ARG A 112 -15.77 -10.73 8.58
CA ARG A 112 -14.63 -10.97 9.47
C ARG A 112 -14.10 -12.39 9.33
N MET A 113 -12.78 -12.52 9.49
CA MET A 113 -12.14 -13.81 9.73
C MET A 113 -12.32 -14.24 11.18
N ALA A 114 -11.97 -15.49 11.51
CA ALA A 114 -12.12 -16.05 12.87
C ALA A 114 -11.37 -15.23 13.94
N ASN A 115 -10.30 -14.50 13.56
CA ASN A 115 -9.57 -13.60 14.46
C ASN A 115 -10.32 -12.30 14.81
N GLY A 116 -11.55 -12.10 14.29
CA GLY A 116 -12.39 -10.92 14.50
C GLY A 116 -12.01 -9.68 13.71
N ILE A 117 -11.00 -9.75 12.84
CA ILE A 117 -10.56 -8.64 11.98
C ILE A 117 -11.36 -8.67 10.68
N ARG A 118 -11.80 -7.49 10.22
CA ARG A 118 -12.46 -7.33 8.91
C ARG A 118 -11.53 -7.72 7.77
N TYR A 119 -12.12 -8.19 6.68
CA TYR A 119 -11.47 -8.30 5.38
C TYR A 119 -12.36 -7.63 4.31
N ILE A 120 -11.85 -7.44 3.12
CA ILE A 120 -12.59 -6.87 2.00
C ILE A 120 -13.07 -8.02 1.11
N PRO A 121 -14.37 -8.40 1.15
CA PRO A 121 -14.85 -9.57 0.40
C PRO A 121 -15.02 -9.28 -1.09
N LYS A 122 -15.42 -8.04 -1.44
CA LYS A 122 -15.65 -7.62 -2.81
C LYS A 122 -14.32 -7.29 -3.48
N TYR A 123 -14.13 -7.73 -4.70
CA TYR A 123 -12.89 -7.55 -5.47
C TYR A 123 -11.66 -8.23 -4.85
N THR A 124 -11.87 -9.32 -4.11
CA THR A 124 -10.83 -10.10 -3.46
C THR A 124 -10.95 -11.55 -3.90
N ASN A 125 -9.85 -12.16 -4.33
CA ASN A 125 -9.86 -13.57 -4.73
C ASN A 125 -9.38 -14.52 -3.62
N ALA A 126 -8.61 -14.02 -2.66
CA ALA A 126 -8.20 -14.80 -1.51
C ALA A 126 -7.97 -13.90 -0.29
N VAL A 127 -8.17 -14.46 0.90
CA VAL A 127 -7.95 -13.79 2.18
C VAL A 127 -7.14 -14.67 3.11
N LEU A 128 -6.20 -14.06 3.84
CA LEU A 128 -5.36 -14.70 4.85
C LEU A 128 -5.52 -14.01 6.18
N SER A 129 -5.58 -14.80 7.27
CA SER A 129 -5.48 -14.33 8.65
C SER A 129 -4.12 -14.74 9.20
N CYS A 130 -3.41 -13.80 9.82
CA CYS A 130 -2.01 -13.96 10.19
C CYS A 130 -1.75 -13.50 11.62
N GLU A 131 -0.85 -14.22 12.31
CA GLU A 131 -0.31 -13.87 13.63
C GLU A 131 1.17 -13.59 13.52
N ILE A 132 1.60 -12.43 14.04
CA ILE A 132 3.00 -11.98 13.98
C ILE A 132 3.85 -12.86 14.91
N ILE A 133 4.99 -13.31 14.37
CA ILE A 133 5.98 -14.11 15.11
C ILE A 133 7.32 -13.41 15.21
N ASP A 134 7.60 -12.43 14.34
CA ASP A 134 8.84 -11.67 14.38
C ASP A 134 8.64 -10.28 13.73
N VAL A 135 9.46 -9.31 14.15
CA VAL A 135 9.39 -7.92 13.71
C VAL A 135 10.79 -7.41 13.49
N VAL A 136 11.07 -6.91 12.29
CA VAL A 136 12.38 -6.34 11.93
C VAL A 136 12.23 -4.88 11.55
N ASP A 137 13.00 -4.02 12.18
CA ASP A 137 13.11 -2.62 11.81
C ASP A 137 14.00 -2.49 10.56
N VAL A 138 13.44 -1.94 9.48
CA VAL A 138 14.16 -1.69 8.22
C VAL A 138 14.11 -0.20 7.89
N GLU A 139 14.54 0.63 8.82
CA GLU A 139 14.65 2.09 8.75
C GLU A 139 13.31 2.80 8.51
N THR A 140 12.86 2.91 7.27
CA THR A 140 11.61 3.60 6.90
C THR A 140 10.37 2.73 7.01
N GLN A 141 10.56 1.43 7.14
CA GLN A 141 9.50 0.44 7.20
C GLN A 141 9.69 -0.51 8.38
N VAL A 142 8.64 -1.25 8.69
CA VAL A 142 8.69 -2.41 9.59
C VAL A 142 8.37 -3.65 8.76
N LEU A 143 9.25 -4.64 8.80
CA LEU A 143 9.01 -5.96 8.23
C LEU A 143 8.42 -6.86 9.32
N TYR A 144 7.24 -7.39 9.07
CA TYR A 144 6.59 -8.36 9.93
C TYR A 144 6.71 -9.75 9.32
N VAL A 145 7.10 -10.73 10.12
CA VAL A 145 7.02 -12.16 9.78
C VAL A 145 5.83 -12.74 10.54
N ALA A 146 4.98 -13.49 9.85
CA ALA A 146 3.75 -13.98 10.46
C ALA A 146 3.42 -15.42 10.04
N ASN A 147 2.81 -16.17 10.96
CA ASN A 147 2.16 -17.43 10.66
C ASN A 147 0.81 -17.17 10.00
N VAL A 148 0.50 -17.92 8.95
CA VAL A 148 -0.85 -17.98 8.39
C VAL A 148 -1.67 -18.96 9.22
N VAL A 149 -2.72 -18.45 9.89
CA VAL A 149 -3.58 -19.24 10.78
C VAL A 149 -4.93 -19.62 10.15
N GLU A 150 -5.38 -18.83 9.18
CA GLU A 150 -6.57 -19.11 8.38
C GLU A 150 -6.37 -18.55 6.97
N ALA A 151 -6.81 -19.25 5.95
CA ALA A 151 -6.80 -18.75 4.56
C ALA A 151 -8.00 -19.31 3.79
N LYS A 152 -8.56 -18.48 2.89
CA LYS A 152 -9.68 -18.86 2.02
C LYS A 152 -9.46 -18.32 0.61
N VAL A 153 -9.70 -19.15 -0.39
CA VAL A 153 -9.88 -18.71 -1.77
C VAL A 153 -11.35 -18.34 -1.92
N LEU A 154 -11.61 -17.14 -2.43
CA LEU A 154 -12.97 -16.59 -2.59
C LEU A 154 -13.44 -16.65 -4.05
N SER A 155 -12.50 -16.58 -5.00
CA SER A 155 -12.79 -16.67 -6.44
C SER A 155 -11.56 -17.06 -7.24
N ASP A 156 -11.76 -17.42 -8.51
CA ASP A 156 -10.70 -17.69 -9.50
C ASP A 156 -10.31 -16.44 -10.33
N ALA A 157 -10.81 -15.26 -9.95
CA ALA A 157 -10.48 -14.02 -10.63
C ALA A 157 -8.97 -13.74 -10.55
N PRO A 158 -8.33 -13.20 -11.59
CA PRO A 158 -6.90 -12.91 -11.60
C PRO A 158 -6.53 -11.87 -10.54
N SER A 159 -5.44 -12.11 -9.81
CA SER A 159 -4.93 -11.18 -8.82
C SER A 159 -4.39 -9.91 -9.47
N CYS A 160 -4.72 -8.76 -8.90
CA CYS A 160 -4.19 -7.48 -9.32
C CYS A 160 -2.69 -7.40 -9.00
N THR A 161 -1.86 -7.16 -10.00
CA THR A 161 -0.46 -6.83 -9.79
C THR A 161 -0.26 -5.32 -9.69
N TYR A 162 0.82 -4.89 -9.05
CA TYR A 162 1.18 -3.47 -8.99
C TYR A 162 1.40 -2.87 -10.38
N ALA A 163 1.94 -3.66 -11.31
CA ALA A 163 2.08 -3.26 -12.72
C ALA A 163 0.71 -3.06 -13.38
N TYR A 164 -0.22 -3.99 -13.18
CA TYR A 164 -1.58 -3.88 -13.71
C TYR A 164 -2.31 -2.67 -13.14
N TYR A 165 -2.23 -2.45 -11.82
CA TYR A 165 -2.80 -1.27 -11.16
C TYR A 165 -2.34 0.03 -11.82
N HIS A 166 -1.01 0.18 -12.06
CA HIS A 166 -0.46 1.38 -12.69
C HIS A 166 -0.87 1.56 -14.15
N ALA A 167 -1.03 0.46 -14.90
CA ALA A 167 -1.37 0.50 -16.32
C ALA A 167 -2.87 0.72 -16.57
N HIS A 168 -3.75 0.17 -15.73
CA HIS A 168 -5.17 0.02 -16.04
C HIS A 168 -6.12 0.66 -15.02
N ILE A 169 -5.75 0.71 -13.73
CA ILE A 169 -6.68 1.14 -12.67
C ILE A 169 -6.39 2.58 -12.21
N LYS A 170 -5.11 2.90 -12.02
CA LYS A 170 -4.70 4.22 -11.52
C LYS A 170 -5.04 5.31 -12.53
N PRO A 171 -5.78 6.38 -12.11
CA PRO A 171 -6.05 7.49 -13.01
C PRO A 171 -4.76 8.06 -13.57
N LYS A 172 -4.69 8.22 -14.89
CA LYS A 172 -3.56 8.92 -15.51
C LYS A 172 -3.60 10.37 -15.03
N LYS A 173 -2.49 10.87 -14.52
CA LYS A 173 -2.36 12.31 -14.29
C LYS A 173 -2.57 12.99 -15.64
N ASN A 174 -3.52 13.92 -15.71
CA ASN A 174 -3.54 14.82 -16.85
C ASN A 174 -2.11 15.41 -16.99
N PRO A 175 -1.56 15.44 -18.19
CA PRO A 175 -0.29 16.15 -18.37
C PRO A 175 -0.44 17.53 -17.72
N ALA A 176 0.57 17.94 -16.95
CA ALA A 176 0.60 19.31 -16.45
C ALA A 176 0.33 20.23 -17.66
N PRO A 177 -0.53 21.25 -17.51
CA PRO A 177 -0.70 22.22 -18.59
C PRO A 177 0.69 22.64 -19.06
N ALA A 178 0.88 22.70 -20.37
CA ALA A 178 2.15 23.13 -20.94
C ALA A 178 2.59 24.41 -20.24
N PRO A 179 3.90 24.60 -19.95
CA PRO A 179 4.37 25.83 -19.34
C PRO A 179 3.85 27.00 -20.20
N VAL A 180 3.01 27.83 -19.62
CA VAL A 180 2.53 29.04 -20.31
C VAL A 180 3.71 29.99 -20.33
N GLU A 181 4.24 30.24 -21.52
CA GLU A 181 5.24 31.28 -21.69
C GLU A 181 4.60 32.65 -21.43
N GLY A 182 5.28 33.47 -20.63
CA GLY A 182 4.74 34.75 -20.25
C GLY A 182 5.72 35.58 -19.43
N TYR A 183 5.35 36.81 -19.15
CA TYR A 183 6.14 37.76 -18.38
C TYR A 183 5.49 38.05 -17.03
N LEU A 184 6.28 37.90 -15.96
CA LEU A 184 5.84 38.26 -14.60
C LEU A 184 6.27 39.66 -14.27
N CYS A 185 5.32 40.58 -14.03
CA CYS A 185 5.64 41.91 -13.54
C CYS A 185 6.24 41.85 -12.14
N LYS A 186 7.50 42.27 -11.98
CA LYS A 186 8.21 42.25 -10.70
C LYS A 186 7.67 43.25 -9.66
N VAL A 187 6.84 44.21 -10.10
CA VAL A 187 6.32 45.29 -9.24
C VAL A 187 4.97 44.91 -8.67
N CYS A 188 4.05 44.40 -9.48
CA CYS A 188 2.67 44.10 -9.02
C CYS A 188 2.32 42.60 -9.01
N GLY A 189 3.20 41.71 -9.50
CA GLY A 189 2.96 40.27 -9.55
C GLY A 189 1.99 39.82 -10.65
N TYR A 190 1.57 40.71 -11.55
CA TYR A 190 0.72 40.33 -12.69
C TYR A 190 1.50 39.47 -13.68
N PHE A 191 0.89 38.38 -14.12
CA PHE A 191 1.45 37.47 -15.14
C PHE A 191 0.75 37.74 -16.48
N HIS A 192 1.51 38.13 -17.48
CA HIS A 192 1.05 38.31 -18.84
C HIS A 192 1.40 37.06 -19.66
N GLU A 193 0.37 36.37 -20.20
CA GLU A 193 0.55 35.21 -21.06
C GLU A 193 0.86 35.66 -22.49
N GLY A 194 1.96 35.15 -23.06
CA GLY A 194 2.36 35.41 -24.43
C GLY A 194 3.86 35.65 -24.59
N SER A 195 4.32 35.59 -25.82
CA SER A 195 5.72 35.77 -26.19
C SER A 195 6.12 37.24 -26.36
N GLU A 196 5.16 38.18 -26.38
CA GLU A 196 5.40 39.61 -26.57
C GLU A 196 4.75 40.38 -25.40
N LEU A 197 5.49 41.40 -24.93
CA LEU A 197 4.91 42.35 -23.95
C LEU A 197 3.94 43.28 -24.66
N PRO A 198 2.80 43.66 -24.05
CA PRO A 198 1.94 44.69 -24.61
C PRO A 198 2.73 46.01 -24.74
N ASP A 199 2.50 46.71 -25.83
CA ASP A 199 3.03 48.07 -26.02
C ASP A 199 2.41 48.98 -24.94
N ASP A 200 3.22 49.90 -24.37
CA ASP A 200 2.81 50.84 -23.34
C ASP A 200 1.78 51.87 -23.87
#